data_8e084539d3eebf03a8a1dcab8beea99a
#
_entry.id   8e084539d3eebf03a8a1dcab8beea99a
#
_cell.length_a   1.000
_cell.length_b   1.000
_cell.length_c   1.000
_cell.angle_alpha   90.00
_cell.angle_beta   90.00
_cell.angle_gamma   90.00
#
_symmetry.space_group_name_H-M   'P 1'
#
loop_
_entity.id
_entity.type
_entity.pdbx_description
1 polymer ?
#
loop_
_entity_poly.entity_id
_entity_poly.type
_entity_poly.pdbx_seq_one_letter_code
_entity_poly.pdbx_strand_id
1 'polypeptide(L)'
;MDATILWAAAGILCAIFLVYCTCLVLYRLYLSPLAQFPGPRLVAATAWYETFIDVTSNNFHEVLLDMHKKYGPIVRCSPWELSINDAEYFSKLYVPAGIRHTNSMVSRFGFGLEDTIATTSNHELHQLRRRPLESFLSRKGVTQAESVIHDKTRVLDQRLSALQGTGSFVRLDQAYSAYLGDVTVELTVGESSQLLEEPDFAPEWHKIIRSILIVNPVIRNFPLLGRLLTMIPTSCIQWAFPRIAAFKMWPVLGRDKVNNVKSDLAQEEGDPEKFSFFHSLLRSDLPEYEKHPSRLAAEAVGVFGGGTINPTSALAFITFHILANVHMHRHLQESLADVMAQYPKTIPAWTEFEQVPYLAACVKEGLRMSCQFRRSARMAPDTELHYKEWVIPKNTPVAMSVYNMHYDPSVFPDPFTYKPERWLGDIDSRMNRYFVPWSKGSRDCPGKNLASAEMYVVLGTLFRPGGPFSSQVVLKDCDETDFAFVRETQWVFTVGTVP
;
A
#
# COMPACT_ATOMS: atom_id res chain seq x y z
N MET A 1 30.85 41.09 -10.07
CA MET A 1 29.42 41.31 -10.43
C MET A 1 28.84 42.12 -9.29
N ASP A 2 28.39 43.38 -9.52
CA ASP A 2 27.95 44.28 -8.47
C ASP A 2 26.77 43.70 -7.68
N ALA A 3 26.84 43.79 -6.36
CA ALA A 3 25.78 43.33 -5.46
C ALA A 3 24.41 43.94 -5.82
N THR A 4 24.41 45.19 -6.30
CA THR A 4 23.23 45.91 -6.77
C THR A 4 22.54 45.25 -7.96
N ILE A 5 23.32 44.69 -8.90
CA ILE A 5 22.79 43.95 -10.06
C ILE A 5 22.16 42.62 -9.62
N LEU A 6 22.79 41.94 -8.66
CA LEU A 6 22.22 40.70 -8.09
C LEU A 6 20.90 40.92 -7.36
N TRP A 7 20.82 42.00 -6.55
CA TRP A 7 19.57 42.37 -5.85
C TRP A 7 18.48 42.79 -6.84
N ALA A 8 18.82 43.56 -7.86
CA ALA A 8 17.87 43.94 -8.90
C ALA A 8 17.34 42.69 -9.69
N ALA A 9 18.23 41.78 -10.07
CA ALA A 9 17.87 40.54 -10.74
C ALA A 9 16.98 39.64 -9.83
N ALA A 10 17.31 39.50 -8.58
CA ALA A 10 16.50 38.77 -7.61
C ALA A 10 15.11 39.42 -7.42
N GLY A 11 15.02 40.74 -7.36
CA GLY A 11 13.75 41.47 -7.30
C GLY A 11 12.87 41.26 -8.54
N ILE A 12 13.47 41.28 -9.73
CA ILE A 12 12.76 41.00 -10.98
C ILE A 12 12.25 39.56 -11.00
N LEU A 13 13.08 38.59 -10.62
CA LEU A 13 12.68 37.18 -10.56
C LEU A 13 11.53 36.95 -9.56
N CYS A 14 11.60 37.59 -8.37
CA CYS A 14 10.50 37.54 -7.41
C CYS A 14 9.21 38.16 -7.97
N ALA A 15 9.29 39.28 -8.66
CA ALA A 15 8.13 39.91 -9.27
C ALA A 15 7.50 39.02 -10.36
N ILE A 16 8.32 38.46 -11.26
CA ILE A 16 7.86 37.50 -12.28
C ILE A 16 7.20 36.29 -11.62
N PHE A 17 7.80 35.74 -10.56
CA PHE A 17 7.25 34.61 -9.82
C PHE A 17 5.89 34.94 -9.19
N LEU A 18 5.76 36.10 -8.57
CA LEU A 18 4.49 36.56 -7.98
C LEU A 18 3.39 36.73 -9.04
N VAL A 19 3.73 37.36 -10.18
CA VAL A 19 2.79 37.50 -11.30
C VAL A 19 2.37 36.12 -11.81
N TYR A 20 3.32 35.20 -12.02
CA TYR A 20 3.02 33.82 -12.45
C TYR A 20 2.08 33.13 -11.45
N CYS A 21 2.37 33.18 -10.14
CA CYS A 21 1.53 32.56 -9.11
C CYS A 21 0.11 33.17 -9.11
N THR A 22 0.00 34.49 -9.23
CA THR A 22 -1.29 35.16 -9.27
C THR A 22 -2.09 34.75 -10.51
N CYS A 23 -1.49 34.80 -11.68
CA CYS A 23 -2.12 34.35 -12.92
C CYS A 23 -2.55 32.88 -12.86
N LEU A 24 -1.71 32.00 -12.29
CA LEU A 24 -2.01 30.59 -12.10
C LEU A 24 -3.22 30.37 -11.17
N VAL A 25 -3.30 31.11 -10.08
CA VAL A 25 -4.45 31.04 -9.14
C VAL A 25 -5.72 31.53 -9.82
N LEU A 26 -5.66 32.68 -10.52
CA LEU A 26 -6.82 33.21 -11.28
C LEU A 26 -7.30 32.22 -12.35
N TYR A 27 -6.36 31.66 -13.12
CA TYR A 27 -6.69 30.62 -14.11
C TYR A 27 -7.40 29.44 -13.44
N ARG A 28 -6.84 28.91 -12.37
CA ARG A 28 -7.43 27.74 -11.66
C ARG A 28 -8.82 28.02 -11.10
N LEU A 29 -9.06 29.21 -10.61
CA LEU A 29 -10.34 29.58 -9.99
C LEU A 29 -11.44 29.92 -11.00
N TYR A 30 -11.08 30.50 -12.15
CA TYR A 30 -12.07 31.09 -13.06
C TYR A 30 -12.03 30.57 -14.49
N LEU A 31 -10.88 30.16 -14.99
CA LEU A 31 -10.68 29.78 -16.40
C LEU A 31 -10.44 28.29 -16.62
N SER A 32 -10.09 27.56 -15.57
CA SER A 32 -9.90 26.10 -15.65
C SER A 32 -11.21 25.41 -16.04
N PRO A 33 -11.17 24.35 -16.87
CA PRO A 33 -12.34 23.51 -17.15
C PRO A 33 -13.00 22.94 -15.88
N LEU A 34 -12.22 22.90 -14.77
CA LEU A 34 -12.72 22.43 -13.47
C LEU A 34 -13.29 23.56 -12.59
N ALA A 35 -13.33 24.82 -13.06
CA ALA A 35 -13.83 25.95 -12.27
C ALA A 35 -15.33 25.83 -11.92
N GLN A 36 -16.09 25.14 -12.78
CA GLN A 36 -17.53 24.91 -12.57
C GLN A 36 -17.86 23.90 -11.45
N PHE A 37 -16.91 23.02 -11.09
CA PHE A 37 -17.17 21.99 -10.09
C PHE A 37 -17.12 22.55 -8.67
N PRO A 38 -18.04 22.11 -7.79
CA PRO A 38 -18.12 22.59 -6.42
C PRO A 38 -16.89 22.20 -5.60
N GLY A 39 -16.51 23.04 -4.64
CA GLY A 39 -15.38 22.78 -3.74
C GLY A 39 -14.82 24.04 -3.12
N PRO A 40 -13.93 23.91 -2.11
CA PRO A 40 -13.29 25.06 -1.48
C PRO A 40 -12.36 25.80 -2.46
N ARG A 41 -12.46 27.13 -2.52
CA ARG A 41 -11.60 27.95 -3.42
C ARG A 41 -10.10 27.75 -3.14
N LEU A 42 -9.72 27.59 -1.87
CA LEU A 42 -8.31 27.38 -1.49
C LEU A 42 -7.78 26.05 -2.08
N VAL A 43 -8.56 25.00 -2.02
CA VAL A 43 -8.21 23.68 -2.60
C VAL A 43 -8.09 23.76 -4.13
N ALA A 44 -8.99 24.51 -4.78
CA ALA A 44 -8.92 24.74 -6.22
C ALA A 44 -7.69 25.58 -6.61
N ALA A 45 -7.26 26.50 -5.76
CA ALA A 45 -6.12 27.40 -6.03
C ALA A 45 -4.76 26.69 -5.89
N THR A 46 -4.58 25.82 -4.88
CA THR A 46 -3.27 25.26 -4.54
C THR A 46 -3.32 23.83 -4.01
N ALA A 47 -2.31 23.02 -4.39
CA ALA A 47 -2.11 21.69 -3.85
C ALA A 47 -1.48 21.69 -2.44
N TRP A 48 -0.96 22.83 -1.98
CA TRP A 48 -0.38 22.94 -0.64
C TRP A 48 -1.40 22.66 0.46
N TYR A 49 -2.68 22.89 0.21
CA TYR A 49 -3.73 22.62 1.20
C TYR A 49 -3.77 21.12 1.58
N GLU A 50 -3.85 20.23 0.59
CA GLU A 50 -3.81 18.78 0.83
C GLU A 50 -2.49 18.36 1.46
N THR A 51 -1.37 18.81 0.89
CA THR A 51 -0.04 18.46 1.39
C THR A 51 0.17 18.89 2.85
N PHE A 52 -0.28 20.09 3.21
CA PHE A 52 -0.17 20.57 4.57
C PHE A 52 -0.95 19.68 5.56
N ILE A 53 -2.17 19.30 5.22
CA ILE A 53 -3.00 18.45 6.06
C ILE A 53 -2.39 17.04 6.16
N ASP A 54 -1.93 16.46 5.04
CA ASP A 54 -1.33 15.13 5.05
C ASP A 54 -0.01 15.09 5.83
N VAL A 55 0.80 16.15 5.77
CA VAL A 55 2.08 16.20 6.51
C VAL A 55 1.86 16.47 8.01
N THR A 56 0.86 17.27 8.38
CA THR A 56 0.64 17.67 9.78
C THR A 56 -0.26 16.71 10.56
N SER A 57 -1.31 16.21 9.96
CA SER A 57 -2.35 15.42 10.64
C SER A 57 -2.73 14.13 9.91
N ASN A 58 -2.30 13.96 8.65
CA ASN A 58 -2.59 12.82 7.81
C ASN A 58 -4.10 12.46 7.68
N ASN A 59 -4.99 13.44 7.85
CA ASN A 59 -6.44 13.25 7.88
C ASN A 59 -7.19 13.90 6.71
N PHE A 60 -6.54 14.13 5.56
CA PHE A 60 -7.20 14.71 4.40
C PHE A 60 -8.43 13.92 3.93
N HIS A 61 -8.51 12.63 4.22
CA HIS A 61 -9.68 11.80 3.93
C HIS A 61 -10.93 12.24 4.70
N GLU A 62 -10.80 12.66 5.97
CA GLU A 62 -11.91 13.21 6.76
C GLU A 62 -12.32 14.58 6.22
N VAL A 63 -11.32 15.43 5.91
CA VAL A 63 -11.57 16.72 5.27
C VAL A 63 -12.29 16.55 3.93
N LEU A 64 -11.94 15.52 3.15
CA LEU A 64 -12.61 15.21 1.90
C LEU A 64 -14.06 14.75 2.14
N LEU A 65 -14.32 13.95 3.17
CA LEU A 65 -15.67 13.56 3.56
C LEU A 65 -16.51 14.78 3.94
N ASP A 66 -15.94 15.72 4.69
CA ASP A 66 -16.64 16.97 5.05
C ASP A 66 -16.86 17.90 3.84
N MET A 67 -15.95 17.89 2.87
CA MET A 67 -16.21 18.56 1.59
C MET A 67 -17.43 17.94 0.89
N HIS A 68 -17.55 16.61 0.85
CA HIS A 68 -18.71 15.95 0.25
C HIS A 68 -20.02 16.25 0.99
N LYS A 69 -20.00 16.29 2.33
CA LYS A 69 -21.18 16.71 3.12
C LYS A 69 -21.61 18.14 2.78
N LYS A 70 -20.66 19.04 2.55
CA LYS A 70 -20.93 20.46 2.32
C LYS A 70 -21.27 20.78 0.86
N TYR A 71 -20.59 20.18 -0.10
CA TYR A 71 -20.65 20.57 -1.53
C TYR A 71 -21.38 19.54 -2.41
N GLY A 72 -21.72 18.38 -1.86
CA GLY A 72 -22.42 17.31 -2.57
C GLY A 72 -21.54 16.16 -3.05
N PRO A 73 -22.10 15.25 -3.86
CA PRO A 73 -21.44 13.97 -4.18
C PRO A 73 -20.26 14.10 -5.14
N ILE A 74 -20.09 15.24 -5.82
CA ILE A 74 -18.89 15.54 -6.63
C ILE A 74 -18.25 16.82 -6.11
N VAL A 75 -16.94 16.78 -5.86
CA VAL A 75 -16.17 17.94 -5.37
C VAL A 75 -14.83 18.05 -6.05
N ARG A 76 -14.38 19.30 -6.26
CA ARG A 76 -13.00 19.58 -6.68
C ARG A 76 -12.10 19.53 -5.45
N CYS A 77 -11.32 18.46 -5.34
CA CYS A 77 -10.48 18.17 -4.16
C CYS A 77 -9.00 18.54 -4.34
N SER A 78 -8.61 19.04 -5.51
CA SER A 78 -7.29 19.66 -5.78
C SER A 78 -7.40 20.57 -7.00
N PRO A 79 -6.34 21.32 -7.37
CA PRO A 79 -6.38 22.15 -8.59
C PRO A 79 -6.72 21.40 -9.87
N TRP A 80 -6.47 20.09 -9.90
CA TRP A 80 -6.62 19.25 -11.10
C TRP A 80 -7.43 17.96 -10.91
N GLU A 81 -7.93 17.66 -9.70
CA GLU A 81 -8.58 16.40 -9.39
C GLU A 81 -10.00 16.62 -8.84
N LEU A 82 -10.91 15.76 -9.27
CA LEU A 82 -12.27 15.65 -8.74
C LEU A 82 -12.39 14.40 -7.86
N SER A 83 -13.24 14.49 -6.85
CA SER A 83 -13.66 13.36 -6.03
C SER A 83 -15.15 13.12 -6.18
N ILE A 84 -15.55 11.84 -6.33
CA ILE A 84 -16.95 11.42 -6.35
C ILE A 84 -17.19 10.53 -5.13
N ASN A 85 -18.24 10.82 -4.36
CA ASN A 85 -18.70 10.02 -3.22
C ASN A 85 -20.07 9.41 -3.56
N ASP A 86 -20.04 8.34 -4.36
CA ASP A 86 -21.22 7.61 -4.82
C ASP A 86 -20.78 6.19 -5.22
N ALA A 87 -21.02 5.20 -4.35
CA ALA A 87 -20.58 3.83 -4.58
C ALA A 87 -21.13 3.18 -5.86
N GLU A 88 -22.29 3.62 -6.34
CA GLU A 88 -22.86 3.12 -7.61
C GLU A 88 -22.00 3.54 -8.81
N TYR A 89 -21.27 4.65 -8.70
CA TYR A 89 -20.38 5.12 -9.74
C TYR A 89 -19.03 4.37 -9.75
N PHE A 90 -18.69 3.63 -8.69
CA PHE A 90 -17.38 2.97 -8.55
C PHE A 90 -17.03 2.08 -9.74
N SER A 91 -17.96 1.22 -10.17
CA SER A 91 -17.73 0.31 -11.31
C SER A 91 -17.71 1.02 -12.67
N LYS A 92 -18.19 2.27 -12.76
CA LYS A 92 -18.10 3.10 -13.96
C LYS A 92 -16.76 3.81 -14.09
N LEU A 93 -16.12 4.08 -12.96
CA LEU A 93 -14.80 4.72 -12.92
C LEU A 93 -13.67 3.67 -12.95
N TYR A 94 -13.77 2.59 -12.17
CA TYR A 94 -12.77 1.53 -12.07
C TYR A 94 -13.14 0.36 -12.99
N VAL A 95 -12.90 0.54 -14.27
CA VAL A 95 -13.39 -0.28 -15.37
C VAL A 95 -12.47 -1.47 -15.71
N PRO A 96 -13.00 -2.52 -16.36
CA PRO A 96 -12.19 -3.65 -16.85
C PRO A 96 -11.25 -3.24 -17.98
N ALA A 97 -10.32 -4.13 -18.35
CA ALA A 97 -9.25 -3.88 -19.30
C ALA A 97 -9.69 -3.46 -20.72
N GLY A 98 -10.92 -3.80 -21.11
CA GLY A 98 -11.47 -3.40 -22.42
C GLY A 98 -11.80 -1.90 -22.54
N ILE A 99 -11.78 -1.16 -21.43
CA ILE A 99 -12.05 0.29 -21.41
C ILE A 99 -10.77 1.01 -20.98
N ARG A 100 -10.38 2.05 -21.74
CA ARG A 100 -9.13 2.78 -21.50
C ARG A 100 -9.29 3.84 -20.42
N HIS A 101 -9.28 3.40 -19.14
CA HIS A 101 -9.05 4.30 -18.03
C HIS A 101 -7.64 4.10 -17.49
N THR A 102 -6.93 5.20 -17.22
CA THR A 102 -5.53 5.18 -16.82
C THR A 102 -5.35 5.75 -15.41
N ASN A 103 -4.21 5.44 -14.78
CA ASN A 103 -3.85 6.06 -13.52
C ASN A 103 -3.38 7.51 -13.72
N SER A 104 -3.82 8.41 -12.86
CA SER A 104 -3.30 9.78 -12.81
C SER A 104 -2.01 9.88 -11.99
N MET A 105 -1.64 8.84 -11.27
CA MET A 105 -0.52 8.86 -10.32
C MET A 105 0.85 9.03 -10.97
N VAL A 106 0.96 8.79 -12.28
CA VAL A 106 2.24 8.69 -13.00
C VAL A 106 3.06 9.95 -13.01
N SER A 107 2.44 11.11 -13.10
CA SER A 107 3.17 12.37 -13.09
C SER A 107 3.68 12.77 -11.70
N ARG A 108 3.37 11.98 -10.66
CA ARG A 108 3.52 12.34 -9.26
C ARG A 108 4.46 11.42 -8.46
N PHE A 109 4.89 10.29 -9.04
CA PHE A 109 5.93 9.46 -8.45
C PHE A 109 7.28 9.81 -9.09
N GLY A 110 8.15 10.45 -8.34
CA GLY A 110 9.57 10.53 -8.61
C GLY A 110 10.31 9.38 -7.91
N PHE A 111 11.63 9.33 -8.02
CA PHE A 111 12.51 8.44 -7.26
C PHE A 111 12.69 7.01 -7.75
N GLY A 112 12.77 6.82 -9.05
CA GLY A 112 13.09 5.50 -9.62
C GLY A 112 11.92 4.52 -9.62
N LEU A 113 10.68 5.04 -9.40
CA LEU A 113 9.45 4.28 -9.56
C LEU A 113 8.69 4.62 -10.85
N GLU A 114 9.25 5.52 -11.67
CA GLU A 114 8.58 6.05 -12.86
C GLU A 114 8.25 4.95 -13.89
N ASP A 115 9.05 3.90 -13.91
CA ASP A 115 8.91 2.79 -14.87
C ASP A 115 8.26 1.53 -14.28
N THR A 116 7.56 1.64 -13.16
CA THR A 116 6.85 0.49 -12.57
C THR A 116 5.46 0.30 -13.21
N ILE A 117 4.89 -0.89 -13.03
CA ILE A 117 3.49 -1.16 -13.41
C ILE A 117 2.55 -0.14 -12.74
N ALA A 118 2.76 0.16 -11.46
CA ALA A 118 1.89 1.04 -10.68
C ALA A 118 1.87 2.47 -11.22
N THR A 119 2.98 2.93 -11.81
CA THR A 119 3.13 4.30 -12.31
C THR A 119 2.93 4.42 -13.83
N THR A 120 2.82 3.32 -14.55
CA THR A 120 2.58 3.32 -16.00
C THR A 120 1.20 3.86 -16.33
N SER A 121 1.12 5.04 -17.00
CA SER A 121 -0.16 5.66 -17.41
C SER A 121 -0.65 5.11 -18.73
N ASN A 122 0.24 4.87 -19.70
CA ASN A 122 -0.15 4.31 -20.98
C ASN A 122 -0.87 2.97 -20.78
N HIS A 123 -2.04 2.82 -21.37
CA HIS A 123 -2.91 1.68 -21.14
C HIS A 123 -2.32 0.38 -21.67
N GLU A 124 -1.84 0.40 -22.91
CA GLU A 124 -1.28 -0.77 -23.61
C GLU A 124 0.02 -1.22 -22.95
N LEU A 125 0.89 -0.29 -22.63
CA LEU A 125 2.14 -0.58 -21.91
C LEU A 125 1.88 -1.13 -20.52
N HIS A 126 0.90 -0.60 -19.81
CA HIS A 126 0.51 -1.15 -18.52
C HIS A 126 -0.02 -2.59 -18.64
N GLN A 127 -0.85 -2.88 -19.63
CA GLN A 127 -1.34 -4.25 -19.87
C GLN A 127 -0.19 -5.19 -20.19
N LEU A 128 0.77 -4.75 -21.03
CA LEU A 128 1.96 -5.52 -21.38
C LEU A 128 2.78 -5.87 -20.13
N ARG A 129 3.07 -4.87 -19.28
CA ARG A 129 3.83 -5.04 -18.02
C ARG A 129 3.09 -5.87 -16.98
N ARG A 130 1.77 -5.74 -16.93
CA ARG A 130 0.92 -6.38 -15.93
C ARG A 130 0.75 -7.89 -16.17
N ARG A 131 0.69 -8.33 -17.40
CA ARG A 131 0.39 -9.71 -17.78
C ARG A 131 1.28 -10.78 -17.10
N PRO A 132 2.63 -10.64 -17.07
CA PRO A 132 3.49 -11.59 -16.35
C PRO A 132 3.22 -11.59 -14.84
N LEU A 133 3.02 -10.44 -14.24
CA LEU A 133 2.77 -10.30 -12.80
C LEU A 133 1.41 -10.90 -12.40
N GLU A 134 0.36 -10.69 -13.19
CA GLU A 134 -0.96 -11.30 -12.95
C GLU A 134 -0.91 -12.82 -13.02
N SER A 135 -0.18 -13.38 -13.97
CA SER A 135 0.01 -14.82 -14.06
C SER A 135 0.71 -15.37 -12.82
N PHE A 136 1.82 -14.73 -12.40
CA PHE A 136 2.61 -15.11 -11.24
C PHE A 136 1.82 -15.00 -9.94
N LEU A 137 1.06 -13.91 -9.73
CA LEU A 137 0.26 -13.64 -8.56
C LEU A 137 -1.21 -14.12 -8.66
N SER A 138 -1.52 -14.95 -9.66
CA SER A 138 -2.82 -15.63 -9.74
C SER A 138 -3.00 -16.62 -8.57
N ARG A 139 -4.22 -17.03 -8.27
CA ARG A 139 -4.46 -18.07 -7.25
C ARG A 139 -3.57 -19.30 -7.47
N LYS A 140 -3.45 -19.77 -8.72
CA LYS A 140 -2.58 -20.91 -9.09
C LYS A 140 -1.10 -20.60 -8.83
N GLY A 141 -0.62 -19.41 -9.22
CA GLY A 141 0.77 -18.99 -8.98
C GLY A 141 1.10 -18.90 -7.49
N VAL A 142 0.20 -18.32 -6.69
CA VAL A 142 0.36 -18.26 -5.23
C VAL A 142 0.36 -19.64 -4.58
N THR A 143 -0.51 -20.56 -5.04
CA THR A 143 -0.49 -21.95 -4.54
C THR A 143 0.83 -22.66 -4.90
N GLN A 144 1.41 -22.40 -6.06
CA GLN A 144 2.75 -22.93 -6.41
C GLN A 144 3.87 -22.33 -5.54
N ALA A 145 3.71 -21.10 -5.08
CA ALA A 145 4.66 -20.40 -4.23
C ALA A 145 4.42 -20.62 -2.72
N GLU A 146 3.43 -21.40 -2.35
CA GLU A 146 2.96 -21.55 -0.97
C GLU A 146 4.02 -22.12 -0.02
N SER A 147 4.95 -22.94 -0.52
CA SER A 147 6.06 -23.46 0.27
C SER A 147 6.91 -22.35 0.88
N VAL A 148 7.19 -21.28 0.13
CA VAL A 148 7.93 -20.11 0.63
C VAL A 148 7.18 -19.44 1.77
N ILE A 149 5.85 -19.26 1.63
CA ILE A 149 4.99 -18.67 2.67
C ILE A 149 5.06 -19.54 3.94
N HIS A 150 4.93 -20.87 3.78
CA HIS A 150 4.97 -21.83 4.91
C HIS A 150 6.32 -21.81 5.62
N ASP A 151 7.44 -21.81 4.87
CA ASP A 151 8.78 -21.82 5.46
C ASP A 151 9.05 -20.56 6.27
N LYS A 152 8.73 -19.38 5.72
CA LYS A 152 8.88 -18.11 6.46
C LYS A 152 7.92 -18.02 7.65
N THR A 153 6.70 -18.52 7.52
CA THR A 153 5.75 -18.58 8.65
C THR A 153 6.27 -19.48 9.75
N ARG A 154 6.91 -20.61 9.42
CA ARG A 154 7.50 -21.51 10.40
C ARG A 154 8.66 -20.85 11.17
N VAL A 155 9.52 -20.08 10.47
CA VAL A 155 10.60 -19.31 11.12
C VAL A 155 10.01 -18.26 12.07
N LEU A 156 9.01 -17.50 11.61
CA LEU A 156 8.33 -16.50 12.45
C LEU A 156 7.69 -17.14 13.69
N ASP A 157 6.97 -18.24 13.52
CA ASP A 157 6.34 -19.00 14.61
C ASP A 157 7.36 -19.48 15.65
N GLN A 158 8.46 -20.07 15.21
CA GLN A 158 9.54 -20.54 16.09
C GLN A 158 10.17 -19.39 16.88
N ARG A 159 10.46 -18.27 16.22
CA ARG A 159 11.05 -17.11 16.89
C ARG A 159 10.12 -16.46 17.91
N LEU A 160 8.83 -16.32 17.57
CA LEU A 160 7.85 -15.79 18.53
C LEU A 160 7.58 -16.76 19.67
N SER A 161 7.52 -18.07 19.40
CA SER A 161 7.36 -19.09 20.44
C SER A 161 8.55 -19.13 21.41
N ALA A 162 9.77 -18.91 20.94
CA ALA A 162 10.96 -18.84 21.79
C ALA A 162 10.95 -17.65 22.77
N LEU A 163 10.13 -16.64 22.52
CA LEU A 163 9.97 -15.49 23.43
C LEU A 163 8.90 -15.73 24.53
N GLN A 164 8.08 -16.79 24.40
CA GLN A 164 7.06 -17.09 25.40
C GLN A 164 7.70 -17.38 26.79
N GLY A 165 7.13 -16.81 27.84
CA GLY A 165 7.63 -16.98 29.21
C GLY A 165 8.94 -16.28 29.53
N THR A 166 9.56 -15.56 28.60
CA THR A 166 10.82 -14.85 28.85
C THR A 166 10.64 -13.45 29.47
N GLY A 167 9.43 -12.91 29.45
CA GLY A 167 9.17 -11.50 29.82
C GLY A 167 9.67 -10.50 28.78
N SER A 168 10.18 -10.96 27.64
CA SER A 168 10.65 -10.10 26.56
C SER A 168 9.49 -9.50 25.77
N PHE A 169 9.73 -8.33 25.19
CA PHE A 169 8.77 -7.65 24.32
C PHE A 169 9.28 -7.65 22.88
N VAL A 170 8.37 -7.83 21.93
CA VAL A 170 8.66 -7.79 20.50
C VAL A 170 7.80 -6.77 19.77
N ARG A 171 8.37 -6.08 18.83
CA ARG A 171 7.66 -5.19 17.91
C ARG A 171 7.09 -6.01 16.76
N LEU A 172 5.78 -6.28 16.79
CA LEU A 172 5.13 -7.09 15.77
C LEU A 172 5.10 -6.42 14.39
N ASP A 173 5.06 -5.10 14.32
CA ASP A 173 5.18 -4.38 13.06
C ASP A 173 6.53 -4.64 12.37
N GLN A 174 7.63 -4.76 13.13
CA GLN A 174 8.94 -5.16 12.61
C GLN A 174 8.95 -6.64 12.22
N ALA A 175 8.43 -7.52 13.06
CA ALA A 175 8.38 -8.95 12.80
C ALA A 175 7.56 -9.27 11.52
N TYR A 176 6.40 -8.64 11.34
CA TYR A 176 5.61 -8.79 10.12
C TYR A 176 6.28 -8.14 8.90
N SER A 177 6.96 -7.00 9.08
CA SER A 177 7.73 -6.38 8.00
C SER A 177 8.88 -7.27 7.52
N ALA A 178 9.58 -7.94 8.44
CA ALA A 178 10.63 -8.90 8.11
C ALA A 178 10.07 -10.14 7.40
N TYR A 179 8.98 -10.70 7.93
CA TYR A 179 8.29 -11.85 7.33
C TYR A 179 7.86 -11.58 5.88
N LEU A 180 7.10 -10.49 5.69
CA LEU A 180 6.59 -10.10 4.37
C LEU A 180 7.72 -9.69 3.42
N GLY A 181 8.79 -9.07 3.96
CA GLY A 181 9.99 -8.76 3.22
C GLY A 181 10.68 -10.03 2.69
N ASP A 182 10.89 -11.03 3.54
CA ASP A 182 11.50 -12.30 3.14
C ASP A 182 10.65 -13.03 2.10
N VAL A 183 9.32 -13.15 2.30
CA VAL A 183 8.42 -13.78 1.31
C VAL A 183 8.45 -13.01 -0.01
N THR A 184 8.25 -11.69 0.04
CA THR A 184 8.17 -10.88 -1.19
C THR A 184 9.48 -10.86 -1.96
N VAL A 185 10.62 -10.72 -1.28
CA VAL A 185 11.94 -10.71 -1.94
C VAL A 185 12.24 -12.07 -2.54
N GLU A 186 12.05 -13.16 -1.80
CA GLU A 186 12.31 -14.50 -2.30
C GLU A 186 11.43 -14.86 -3.50
N LEU A 187 10.13 -14.55 -3.46
CA LEU A 187 9.25 -14.76 -4.61
C LEU A 187 9.59 -13.85 -5.81
N THR A 188 10.19 -12.70 -5.57
CA THR A 188 10.54 -11.76 -6.65
C THR A 188 11.85 -12.10 -7.32
N VAL A 189 12.90 -12.40 -6.55
CA VAL A 189 14.26 -12.59 -7.05
C VAL A 189 14.77 -14.03 -6.92
N GLY A 190 14.11 -14.89 -6.15
CA GLY A 190 14.50 -16.30 -5.96
C GLY A 190 15.52 -16.52 -4.85
N GLU A 191 15.78 -15.51 -4.01
CA GLU A 191 16.72 -15.59 -2.89
C GLU A 191 16.15 -14.99 -1.64
N SER A 192 16.28 -15.66 -0.48
CA SER A 192 15.89 -15.13 0.82
C SER A 192 16.78 -13.96 1.21
N SER A 193 16.18 -12.95 1.84
CA SER A 193 16.93 -11.85 2.47
C SER A 193 17.26 -12.12 3.94
N GLN A 194 16.76 -13.20 4.52
CA GLN A 194 17.00 -13.64 5.90
C GLN A 194 16.69 -12.57 6.97
N LEU A 195 15.70 -11.71 6.66
CA LEU A 195 15.28 -10.62 7.56
C LEU A 195 14.70 -11.15 8.86
N LEU A 196 14.04 -12.31 8.80
CA LEU A 196 13.51 -12.98 9.97
C LEU A 196 14.61 -13.49 10.91
N GLU A 197 15.79 -13.80 10.41
CA GLU A 197 16.92 -14.28 11.19
C GLU A 197 17.73 -13.15 11.82
N GLU A 198 17.62 -11.92 11.32
CA GLU A 198 18.30 -10.75 11.88
C GLU A 198 17.81 -10.43 13.31
N PRO A 199 18.71 -9.86 14.16
CA PRO A 199 18.32 -9.35 15.48
C PRO A 199 17.14 -8.37 15.36
N ASP A 200 16.20 -8.44 16.32
CA ASP A 200 15.02 -7.57 16.42
C ASP A 200 14.19 -7.48 15.11
N PHE A 201 14.23 -8.55 14.28
CA PHE A 201 13.49 -8.63 13.03
C PHE A 201 13.84 -7.51 12.04
N ALA A 202 15.14 -7.29 11.78
CA ALA A 202 15.64 -6.37 10.77
C ALA A 202 15.09 -4.92 10.87
N PRO A 203 15.39 -4.19 11.95
CA PRO A 203 14.84 -2.83 12.14
C PRO A 203 15.23 -1.84 11.03
N GLU A 204 16.38 -2.03 10.38
CA GLU A 204 16.80 -1.18 9.27
C GLU A 204 15.95 -1.41 8.02
N TRP A 205 15.59 -2.65 7.72
CA TRP A 205 14.61 -2.95 6.67
C TRP A 205 13.29 -2.22 6.93
N HIS A 206 12.76 -2.34 8.15
CA HIS A 206 11.52 -1.70 8.53
C HIS A 206 11.59 -0.16 8.38
N LYS A 207 12.71 0.48 8.73
CA LYS A 207 12.93 1.92 8.52
C LYS A 207 12.92 2.30 7.04
N ILE A 208 13.59 1.51 6.18
CA ILE A 208 13.60 1.74 4.74
C ILE A 208 12.19 1.65 4.20
N ILE A 209 11.47 0.58 4.48
CA ILE A 209 10.09 0.34 4.02
C ILE A 209 9.16 1.49 4.43
N ARG A 210 9.24 1.95 5.67
CA ARG A 210 8.39 3.06 6.15
C ARG A 210 8.78 4.43 5.65
N SER A 211 10.01 4.63 5.21
CA SER A 211 10.49 5.94 4.74
C SER A 211 9.67 6.51 3.58
N ILE A 212 9.11 5.64 2.73
CA ILE A 212 8.27 6.07 1.61
C ILE A 212 6.99 6.76 2.07
N LEU A 213 6.41 6.33 3.20
CA LEU A 213 5.19 6.91 3.75
C LEU A 213 5.41 8.36 4.20
N ILE A 214 6.62 8.66 4.70
CA ILE A 214 7.00 10.01 5.15
C ILE A 214 7.16 10.97 3.97
N VAL A 215 7.73 10.48 2.87
CA VAL A 215 8.11 11.32 1.72
C VAL A 215 6.96 11.45 0.71
N ASN A 216 6.10 10.43 0.62
CA ASN A 216 5.02 10.34 -0.36
C ASN A 216 4.06 11.55 -0.39
N PRO A 217 3.57 12.14 0.71
CA PRO A 217 2.67 13.29 0.66
C PRO A 217 3.26 14.51 -0.06
N VAL A 218 4.57 14.71 0.10
CA VAL A 218 5.29 15.83 -0.55
C VAL A 218 5.52 15.53 -2.03
N ILE A 219 6.07 14.36 -2.34
CA ILE A 219 6.40 13.97 -3.72
C ILE A 219 5.17 13.89 -4.60
N ARG A 220 4.08 13.37 -4.08
CA ARG A 220 2.81 13.23 -4.77
C ARG A 220 2.31 14.56 -5.35
N ASN A 221 2.47 15.64 -4.63
CA ASN A 221 2.00 16.96 -5.04
C ASN A 221 3.10 17.84 -5.65
N PHE A 222 4.37 17.56 -5.36
CA PHE A 222 5.53 18.35 -5.79
C PHE A 222 6.66 17.44 -6.31
N PRO A 223 6.48 16.77 -7.47
CA PRO A 223 7.45 15.81 -7.99
C PRO A 223 8.83 16.43 -8.26
N LEU A 224 8.89 17.75 -8.55
CA LEU A 224 10.16 18.44 -8.73
C LEU A 224 10.99 18.48 -7.44
N LEU A 225 10.36 18.68 -6.28
CA LEU A 225 11.07 18.60 -4.98
C LEU A 225 11.64 17.21 -4.76
N GLY A 226 10.92 16.20 -5.18
CA GLY A 226 11.40 14.84 -5.18
C GLY A 226 12.68 14.68 -5.98
N ARG A 227 12.72 15.12 -7.22
CA ARG A 227 13.91 15.08 -8.07
C ARG A 227 15.08 15.86 -7.46
N LEU A 228 14.83 17.02 -6.87
CA LEU A 228 15.88 17.79 -6.18
C LEU A 228 16.46 17.02 -4.98
N LEU A 229 15.63 16.32 -4.21
CA LEU A 229 16.12 15.48 -3.11
C LEU A 229 17.06 14.36 -3.59
N THR A 230 16.86 13.81 -4.79
CA THR A 230 17.79 12.80 -5.33
C THR A 230 19.18 13.37 -5.64
N MET A 231 19.27 14.65 -5.96
CA MET A 231 20.55 15.32 -6.28
C MET A 231 21.39 15.66 -5.04
N ILE A 232 20.77 15.79 -3.86
CA ILE A 232 21.48 16.10 -2.62
C ILE A 232 22.27 14.87 -2.16
N PRO A 233 23.54 14.98 -1.79
CA PRO A 233 24.32 13.86 -1.24
C PRO A 233 23.62 13.20 -0.04
N THR A 234 23.65 11.87 0.04
CA THR A 234 23.00 11.11 1.12
C THR A 234 23.48 11.54 2.50
N SER A 235 24.78 11.84 2.64
CA SER A 235 25.38 12.32 3.89
C SER A 235 24.75 13.63 4.39
N CYS A 236 24.44 14.56 3.49
CA CYS A 236 23.78 15.81 3.86
C CYS A 236 22.35 15.57 4.33
N ILE A 237 21.60 14.70 3.64
CA ILE A 237 20.23 14.34 4.02
C ILE A 237 20.26 13.55 5.34
N GLN A 238 21.20 12.65 5.53
CA GLN A 238 21.33 11.85 6.74
C GLN A 238 21.58 12.73 7.98
N TRP A 239 22.39 13.77 7.82
CA TRP A 239 22.63 14.72 8.88
C TRP A 239 21.38 15.57 9.24
N ALA A 240 20.67 16.08 8.24
CA ALA A 240 19.52 16.97 8.45
C ALA A 240 18.19 16.22 8.66
N PHE A 241 17.98 15.13 7.95
CA PHE A 241 16.72 14.38 7.89
C PHE A 241 16.95 12.85 7.80
N PRO A 242 17.43 12.18 8.86
CA PRO A 242 17.82 10.78 8.82
C PRO A 242 16.70 9.83 8.39
N ARG A 243 15.44 10.15 8.71
CA ARG A 243 14.28 9.36 8.26
C ARG A 243 14.06 9.42 6.74
N ILE A 244 14.41 10.54 6.11
CA ILE A 244 14.32 10.70 4.64
C ILE A 244 15.51 10.04 3.95
N ALA A 245 16.67 9.98 4.61
CA ALA A 245 17.86 9.34 4.04
C ALA A 245 17.62 7.85 3.73
N ALA A 246 16.88 7.13 4.56
CA ALA A 246 16.54 5.73 4.34
C ALA A 246 15.82 5.52 3.01
N PHE A 247 15.03 6.48 2.56
CA PHE A 247 14.33 6.43 1.28
C PHE A 247 15.28 6.33 0.06
N LYS A 248 16.49 6.89 0.14
CA LYS A 248 17.50 6.81 -0.93
C LYS A 248 18.08 5.40 -1.11
N MET A 249 17.88 4.52 -0.13
CA MET A 249 18.32 3.12 -0.24
C MET A 249 17.45 2.27 -1.15
N TRP A 250 16.19 2.69 -1.42
CA TRP A 250 15.26 1.94 -2.23
C TRP A 250 15.78 1.58 -3.64
N PRO A 251 16.25 2.55 -4.46
CA PRO A 251 16.77 2.23 -5.79
C PRO A 251 18.05 1.37 -5.76
N VAL A 252 18.86 1.50 -4.71
CA VAL A 252 20.06 0.68 -4.52
C VAL A 252 19.67 -0.77 -4.28
N LEU A 253 18.76 -1.00 -3.32
CA LEU A 253 18.26 -2.33 -3.00
C LEU A 253 17.69 -3.05 -4.22
N GLY A 254 16.84 -2.38 -5.01
CA GLY A 254 16.27 -2.95 -6.23
C GLY A 254 17.32 -3.32 -7.27
N ARG A 255 18.32 -2.46 -7.47
CA ARG A 255 19.39 -2.67 -8.45
C ARG A 255 20.26 -3.86 -8.09
N ASP A 256 20.68 -3.95 -6.83
CA ASP A 256 21.58 -5.02 -6.38
C ASP A 256 20.90 -6.39 -6.53
N LYS A 257 19.65 -6.50 -6.10
CA LYS A 257 18.86 -7.74 -6.24
C LYS A 257 18.66 -8.16 -7.70
N VAL A 258 18.37 -7.21 -8.61
CA VAL A 258 18.20 -7.52 -10.05
C VAL A 258 19.51 -7.92 -10.71
N ASN A 259 20.63 -7.29 -10.33
CA ASN A 259 21.93 -7.68 -10.87
C ASN A 259 22.30 -9.11 -10.49
N ASN A 260 22.00 -9.56 -9.27
CA ASN A 260 22.21 -10.93 -8.85
C ASN A 260 21.43 -11.91 -9.74
N VAL A 261 20.11 -11.68 -9.95
CA VAL A 261 19.29 -12.55 -10.82
C VAL A 261 19.86 -12.64 -12.25
N LYS A 262 20.33 -11.52 -12.79
CA LYS A 262 20.95 -11.52 -14.14
C LYS A 262 22.25 -12.29 -14.18
N SER A 263 23.08 -12.19 -13.14
CA SER A 263 24.32 -12.94 -13.03
C SER A 263 24.06 -14.44 -12.96
N ASP A 264 23.06 -14.86 -12.18
CA ASP A 264 22.65 -16.25 -12.07
C ASP A 264 22.21 -16.84 -13.42
N LEU A 265 21.39 -16.09 -14.17
CA LEU A 265 20.93 -16.52 -15.50
C LEU A 265 22.04 -16.56 -16.55
N ALA A 266 23.09 -15.74 -16.41
CA ALA A 266 24.21 -15.70 -17.35
C ALA A 266 25.22 -16.86 -17.14
N GLN A 267 25.24 -17.48 -15.97
CA GLN A 267 26.17 -18.56 -15.64
C GLN A 267 25.75 -19.95 -16.12
N GLU A 268 24.69 -20.08 -16.96
CA GLU A 268 24.12 -21.33 -17.49
C GLU A 268 23.82 -22.43 -16.44
N GLU A 269 24.27 -22.27 -15.20
CA GLU A 269 24.03 -23.14 -14.05
C GLU A 269 22.75 -22.79 -13.29
N GLY A 270 21.98 -21.81 -13.79
CA GLY A 270 20.75 -21.40 -13.15
C GLY A 270 19.78 -22.57 -13.06
N ASP A 271 19.50 -23.02 -11.85
CA ASP A 271 18.53 -24.07 -11.55
C ASP A 271 17.24 -23.83 -12.37
N PRO A 272 16.88 -24.73 -13.30
CA PRO A 272 15.66 -24.57 -14.10
C PRO A 272 14.39 -24.54 -13.24
N GLU A 273 14.47 -25.08 -12.01
CA GLU A 273 13.39 -25.14 -11.04
C GLU A 273 13.29 -23.87 -10.17
N LYS A 274 14.26 -22.92 -10.27
CA LYS A 274 14.23 -21.66 -9.52
C LYS A 274 13.01 -20.83 -9.90
N PHE A 275 11.97 -20.87 -9.07
CA PHE A 275 10.69 -20.20 -9.28
C PHE A 275 10.75 -18.79 -8.68
N SER A 276 10.91 -17.77 -9.53
CA SER A 276 10.72 -16.37 -9.11
C SER A 276 10.11 -15.54 -10.23
N PHE A 277 9.53 -14.40 -9.84
CA PHE A 277 8.91 -13.48 -10.78
C PHE A 277 9.91 -12.98 -11.83
N PHE A 278 11.12 -12.58 -11.44
CA PHE A 278 12.10 -12.07 -12.41
C PHE A 278 12.72 -13.14 -13.29
N HIS A 279 12.90 -14.36 -12.80
CA HIS A 279 13.29 -15.47 -13.67
C HIS A 279 12.22 -15.72 -14.74
N SER A 280 10.96 -15.75 -14.36
CA SER A 280 9.83 -15.89 -15.28
C SER A 280 9.75 -14.72 -16.28
N LEU A 281 9.92 -13.48 -15.80
CA LEU A 281 9.85 -12.28 -16.62
C LEU A 281 11.01 -12.20 -17.63
N LEU A 282 12.23 -12.51 -17.23
CA LEU A 282 13.40 -12.49 -18.12
C LEU A 282 13.34 -13.58 -19.20
N ARG A 283 12.71 -14.72 -18.90
CA ARG A 283 12.45 -15.80 -19.87
C ARG A 283 11.22 -15.56 -20.77
N SER A 284 10.40 -14.55 -20.47
CA SER A 284 9.18 -14.24 -21.23
C SER A 284 9.44 -13.57 -22.57
N ASP A 285 8.42 -13.54 -23.45
CA ASP A 285 8.45 -12.87 -24.75
C ASP A 285 8.31 -11.34 -24.67
N LEU A 286 8.59 -10.74 -23.52
CA LEU A 286 8.59 -9.29 -23.39
C LEU A 286 9.71 -8.66 -24.21
N PRO A 287 9.48 -7.47 -24.81
CA PRO A 287 10.51 -6.74 -25.50
C PRO A 287 11.74 -6.46 -24.63
N GLU A 288 12.93 -6.47 -25.21
CA GLU A 288 14.19 -6.33 -24.45
C GLU A 288 14.31 -5.02 -23.66
N TYR A 289 13.67 -3.94 -24.12
CA TYR A 289 13.65 -2.69 -23.35
C TYR A 289 12.86 -2.81 -22.02
N GLU A 290 11.89 -3.73 -21.92
CA GLU A 290 11.18 -4.05 -20.69
C GLU A 290 11.99 -4.93 -19.73
N LYS A 291 13.05 -5.59 -20.23
CA LYS A 291 13.99 -6.39 -19.45
C LYS A 291 15.25 -5.63 -19.05
N HIS A 292 15.30 -4.32 -19.33
CA HIS A 292 16.46 -3.49 -18.98
C HIS A 292 16.65 -3.42 -17.45
N PRO A 293 17.91 -3.50 -16.93
CA PRO A 293 18.18 -3.55 -15.49
C PRO A 293 17.56 -2.42 -14.68
N SER A 294 17.57 -1.19 -15.19
CA SER A 294 17.00 -0.04 -14.48
C SER A 294 15.49 -0.13 -14.34
N ARG A 295 14.81 -0.64 -15.39
CA ARG A 295 13.36 -0.85 -15.36
C ARG A 295 13.00 -1.97 -14.36
N LEU A 296 13.74 -3.07 -14.37
CA LEU A 296 13.53 -4.18 -13.45
C LEU A 296 13.83 -3.78 -12.00
N ALA A 297 14.87 -2.95 -11.78
CA ALA A 297 15.17 -2.41 -10.46
C ALA A 297 14.04 -1.54 -9.91
N ALA A 298 13.44 -0.69 -10.76
CA ALA A 298 12.28 0.10 -10.38
C ALA A 298 11.08 -0.81 -10.03
N GLU A 299 10.82 -1.86 -10.84
CA GLU A 299 9.75 -2.82 -10.56
C GLU A 299 9.98 -3.59 -9.26
N ALA A 300 11.23 -4.02 -8.99
CA ALA A 300 11.59 -4.68 -7.74
C ALA A 300 11.22 -3.84 -6.53
N VAL A 301 11.60 -2.55 -6.56
CA VAL A 301 11.26 -1.59 -5.51
C VAL A 301 9.74 -1.44 -5.34
N GLY A 302 9.01 -1.36 -6.46
CA GLY A 302 7.55 -1.30 -6.45
C GLY A 302 6.89 -2.54 -5.83
N VAL A 303 7.41 -3.73 -6.16
CA VAL A 303 6.92 -5.02 -5.62
C VAL A 303 7.28 -5.16 -4.14
N PHE A 304 8.53 -4.86 -3.75
CA PHE A 304 8.96 -4.94 -2.34
C PHE A 304 8.13 -4.02 -1.46
N GLY A 305 7.92 -2.77 -1.87
CA GLY A 305 7.07 -1.83 -1.13
C GLY A 305 5.62 -2.26 -1.08
N GLY A 306 5.05 -2.66 -2.21
CA GLY A 306 3.65 -3.10 -2.30
C GLY A 306 3.37 -4.36 -1.49
N GLY A 307 4.29 -5.34 -1.54
CA GLY A 307 4.16 -6.61 -0.83
C GLY A 307 4.46 -6.53 0.67
N THR A 308 5.14 -5.47 1.14
CA THR A 308 5.52 -5.36 2.56
C THR A 308 4.68 -4.33 3.32
N ILE A 309 4.52 -3.10 2.80
CA ILE A 309 3.96 -1.98 3.57
C ILE A 309 2.51 -2.22 4.00
N ASN A 310 1.65 -2.48 3.02
CA ASN A 310 0.21 -2.62 3.30
C ASN A 310 -0.14 -3.90 4.07
N PRO A 311 0.41 -5.09 3.71
CA PRO A 311 0.15 -6.31 4.47
C PRO A 311 0.69 -6.25 5.90
N THR A 312 1.86 -5.61 6.16
CA THR A 312 2.36 -5.38 7.51
C THR A 312 1.33 -4.64 8.37
N SER A 313 0.80 -3.55 7.83
CA SER A 313 -0.19 -2.73 8.54
C SER A 313 -1.47 -3.51 8.79
N ALA A 314 -1.95 -4.28 7.82
CA ALA A 314 -3.14 -5.10 7.96
C ALA A 314 -2.95 -6.20 9.03
N LEU A 315 -1.83 -6.94 8.98
CA LEU A 315 -1.52 -7.96 9.98
C LEU A 315 -1.40 -7.38 11.39
N ALA A 316 -0.68 -6.27 11.56
CA ALA A 316 -0.54 -5.61 12.84
C ALA A 316 -1.90 -5.17 13.40
N PHE A 317 -2.73 -4.55 12.56
CA PHE A 317 -4.08 -4.12 12.90
C PHE A 317 -4.99 -5.27 13.34
N ILE A 318 -5.05 -6.34 12.53
CA ILE A 318 -5.86 -7.53 12.83
C ILE A 318 -5.42 -8.17 14.13
N THR A 319 -4.11 -8.38 14.29
CA THR A 319 -3.51 -9.01 15.47
C THR A 319 -3.82 -8.22 16.74
N PHE A 320 -3.67 -6.88 16.69
CA PHE A 320 -4.02 -6.01 17.81
C PHE A 320 -5.46 -6.21 18.26
N HIS A 321 -6.42 -6.09 17.35
CA HIS A 321 -7.85 -6.18 17.69
C HIS A 321 -8.25 -7.56 18.23
N ILE A 322 -7.64 -8.63 17.72
CA ILE A 322 -7.90 -9.98 18.22
C ILE A 322 -7.31 -10.13 19.62
N LEU A 323 -6.06 -9.70 19.86
CA LEU A 323 -5.41 -9.79 21.18
C LEU A 323 -6.05 -8.87 22.23
N ALA A 324 -6.53 -7.70 21.82
CA ALA A 324 -7.23 -6.77 22.71
C ALA A 324 -8.61 -7.26 23.16
N ASN A 325 -9.19 -8.28 22.47
CA ASN A 325 -10.51 -8.81 22.77
C ASN A 325 -10.46 -10.32 23.08
N VAL A 326 -10.58 -10.67 24.35
CA VAL A 326 -10.48 -12.07 24.82
C VAL A 326 -11.53 -13.00 24.19
N HIS A 327 -12.71 -12.49 23.86
CA HIS A 327 -13.76 -13.30 23.23
C HIS A 327 -13.43 -13.60 21.78
N MET A 328 -12.97 -12.60 21.02
CA MET A 328 -12.50 -12.78 19.65
C MET A 328 -11.32 -13.72 19.58
N HIS A 329 -10.35 -13.54 20.49
CA HIS A 329 -9.16 -14.38 20.60
C HIS A 329 -9.53 -15.86 20.79
N ARG A 330 -10.36 -16.15 21.80
CA ARG A 330 -10.83 -17.50 22.09
C ARG A 330 -11.60 -18.10 20.91
N HIS A 331 -12.54 -17.36 20.36
CA HIS A 331 -13.34 -17.82 19.21
C HIS A 331 -12.47 -18.15 18.00
N LEU A 332 -11.44 -17.35 17.73
CA LEU A 332 -10.49 -17.65 16.65
C LEU A 332 -9.70 -18.94 16.93
N GLN A 333 -9.20 -19.12 18.16
CA GLN A 333 -8.49 -20.33 18.54
C GLN A 333 -9.36 -21.58 18.39
N GLU A 334 -10.60 -21.54 18.87
CA GLU A 334 -11.56 -22.63 18.73
C GLU A 334 -11.84 -22.95 17.25
N SER A 335 -12.00 -21.92 16.41
CA SER A 335 -12.23 -22.07 14.97
C SER A 335 -11.03 -22.67 14.22
N LEU A 336 -9.82 -22.54 14.75
CA LEU A 336 -8.58 -23.04 14.14
C LEU A 336 -8.21 -24.45 14.62
N ALA A 337 -8.85 -24.99 15.66
CA ALA A 337 -8.45 -26.24 16.31
C ALA A 337 -8.40 -27.42 15.33
N ASP A 338 -9.43 -27.60 14.54
CA ASP A 338 -9.55 -28.74 13.61
C ASP A 338 -8.56 -28.62 12.44
N VAL A 339 -8.50 -27.45 11.81
CA VAL A 339 -7.63 -27.23 10.64
C VAL A 339 -6.14 -27.32 11.03
N MET A 340 -5.78 -26.95 12.25
CA MET A 340 -4.41 -26.98 12.75
C MET A 340 -4.06 -28.25 13.54
N ALA A 341 -4.92 -29.26 13.58
CA ALA A 341 -4.73 -30.48 14.39
C ALA A 341 -3.45 -31.27 14.03
N GLN A 342 -2.94 -31.13 12.81
CA GLN A 342 -1.72 -31.82 12.37
C GLN A 342 -0.45 -30.99 12.42
N TYR A 343 -0.54 -29.72 12.85
CA TYR A 343 0.65 -28.88 13.03
C TYR A 343 1.55 -29.45 14.14
N PRO A 344 2.90 -29.46 14.05
CA PRO A 344 3.74 -28.86 13.00
C PRO A 344 4.08 -29.78 11.82
N LYS A 345 3.50 -31.00 11.72
CA LYS A 345 3.81 -31.94 10.64
C LYS A 345 3.45 -31.35 9.26
N THR A 346 2.29 -30.73 9.18
CA THR A 346 1.80 -30.02 7.99
C THR A 346 1.25 -28.67 8.40
N ILE A 347 1.50 -27.64 7.57
CA ILE A 347 0.76 -26.38 7.61
C ILE A 347 -0.37 -26.54 6.58
N PRO A 348 -1.63 -26.27 6.94
CA PRO A 348 -2.74 -26.30 6.00
C PRO A 348 -2.52 -25.33 4.83
N ALA A 349 -3.05 -25.65 3.66
CA ALA A 349 -3.02 -24.77 2.51
C ALA A 349 -3.74 -23.44 2.83
N TRP A 350 -3.28 -22.33 2.23
CA TRP A 350 -3.92 -21.03 2.46
C TRP A 350 -5.42 -21.06 2.08
N THR A 351 -5.80 -21.89 1.12
CA THR A 351 -7.19 -22.10 0.72
C THR A 351 -8.01 -22.83 1.77
N GLU A 352 -7.41 -23.67 2.62
CA GLU A 352 -8.08 -24.31 3.75
C GLU A 352 -8.33 -23.30 4.87
N PHE A 353 -7.35 -22.45 5.17
CA PHE A 353 -7.53 -21.33 6.09
C PHE A 353 -8.61 -20.34 5.62
N GLU A 354 -8.69 -20.05 4.32
CA GLU A 354 -9.74 -19.22 3.73
C GLU A 354 -11.15 -19.76 4.00
N GLN A 355 -11.30 -21.10 4.17
CA GLN A 355 -12.57 -21.74 4.48
C GLN A 355 -12.92 -21.72 5.98
N VAL A 356 -12.04 -21.29 6.87
CA VAL A 356 -12.34 -21.08 8.28
C VAL A 356 -13.17 -19.80 8.43
N PRO A 357 -14.48 -19.87 8.72
CA PRO A 357 -15.36 -18.71 8.58
C PRO A 357 -14.96 -17.53 9.45
N TYR A 358 -14.56 -17.80 10.69
CA TYR A 358 -14.19 -16.73 11.63
C TYR A 358 -12.85 -16.08 11.31
N LEU A 359 -11.85 -16.87 10.87
CA LEU A 359 -10.59 -16.31 10.37
C LEU A 359 -10.82 -15.44 9.14
N ALA A 360 -11.64 -15.92 8.19
CA ALA A 360 -11.99 -15.14 7.00
C ALA A 360 -12.70 -13.83 7.36
N ALA A 361 -13.58 -13.86 8.34
CA ALA A 361 -14.27 -12.69 8.87
C ALA A 361 -13.30 -11.69 9.52
N CYS A 362 -12.34 -12.15 10.32
CA CYS A 362 -11.29 -11.32 10.91
C CYS A 362 -10.44 -10.63 9.83
N VAL A 363 -10.00 -11.38 8.81
CA VAL A 363 -9.22 -10.81 7.70
C VAL A 363 -10.02 -9.78 6.91
N LYS A 364 -11.28 -10.07 6.58
CA LYS A 364 -12.15 -9.11 5.87
C LYS A 364 -12.35 -7.82 6.66
N GLU A 365 -12.65 -7.93 7.95
CA GLU A 365 -12.83 -6.75 8.80
C GLU A 365 -11.55 -5.94 8.93
N GLY A 366 -10.41 -6.62 9.11
CA GLY A 366 -9.11 -5.98 9.11
C GLY A 366 -8.82 -5.23 7.81
N LEU A 367 -9.03 -5.85 6.67
CA LEU A 367 -8.87 -5.21 5.36
C LEU A 367 -9.82 -4.03 5.14
N ARG A 368 -11.04 -4.09 5.67
CA ARG A 368 -11.98 -2.98 5.63
C ARG A 368 -11.44 -1.77 6.39
N MET A 369 -10.90 -1.98 7.58
CA MET A 369 -10.52 -0.91 8.50
C MET A 369 -9.08 -0.43 8.32
N SER A 370 -8.14 -1.31 7.96
CA SER A 370 -6.72 -0.97 7.79
C SER A 370 -6.34 -0.48 6.39
N CYS A 371 -7.30 -0.27 5.48
CA CYS A 371 -7.00 0.10 4.10
C CYS A 371 -6.29 1.45 4.02
N GLN A 372 -5.00 1.43 3.70
CA GLN A 372 -4.15 2.63 3.61
C GLN A 372 -4.35 3.39 2.29
N PHE A 373 -4.74 2.72 1.21
CA PHE A 373 -5.02 3.36 -0.07
C PHE A 373 -6.39 4.04 -0.05
N ARG A 374 -6.41 5.27 0.42
CA ARG A 374 -7.64 6.02 0.65
C ARG A 374 -8.33 6.45 -0.63
N ARG A 375 -7.58 6.79 -1.66
CA ARG A 375 -8.09 7.12 -2.99
C ARG A 375 -7.05 6.89 -4.09
N SER A 376 -7.52 6.48 -5.26
CA SER A 376 -6.68 6.28 -6.45
C SER A 376 -7.41 6.85 -7.67
N ALA A 377 -6.95 7.99 -8.16
CA ALA A 377 -7.61 8.64 -9.28
C ALA A 377 -7.43 7.86 -10.59
N ARG A 378 -8.49 7.87 -11.41
CA ARG A 378 -8.51 7.37 -12.79
C ARG A 378 -8.75 8.52 -13.74
N MET A 379 -8.27 8.39 -14.96
CA MET A 379 -8.52 9.33 -16.06
C MET A 379 -9.06 8.56 -17.24
N ALA A 380 -10.05 9.13 -17.93
CA ALA A 380 -10.48 8.69 -19.25
C ALA A 380 -9.78 9.56 -20.31
N PRO A 381 -8.76 9.03 -21.03
CA PRO A 381 -8.01 9.86 -21.99
C PRO A 381 -8.78 10.15 -23.26
N ASP A 382 -9.64 9.24 -23.70
CA ASP A 382 -10.29 9.28 -25.00
C ASP A 382 -11.70 9.88 -24.95
N THR A 383 -12.35 9.81 -23.79
CA THR A 383 -13.76 10.20 -23.62
C THR A 383 -13.95 11.10 -22.40
N GLU A 384 -15.04 11.84 -22.41
CA GLU A 384 -15.54 12.53 -21.23
C GLU A 384 -16.17 11.51 -20.27
N LEU A 385 -16.13 11.80 -18.96
CA LEU A 385 -16.86 11.04 -17.97
C LEU A 385 -18.15 11.76 -17.62
N HIS A 386 -19.24 11.01 -17.51
CA HIS A 386 -20.53 11.54 -17.13
C HIS A 386 -20.92 11.07 -15.71
N TYR A 387 -21.22 12.03 -14.84
CA TYR A 387 -21.73 11.77 -13.51
C TYR A 387 -22.94 12.65 -13.23
N LYS A 388 -24.13 12.05 -13.21
CA LYS A 388 -25.40 12.77 -13.14
C LYS A 388 -25.45 13.87 -14.22
N GLU A 389 -25.69 15.12 -13.82
CA GLU A 389 -25.67 16.29 -14.71
C GLU A 389 -24.28 16.80 -15.10
N TRP A 390 -23.23 16.25 -14.50
CA TRP A 390 -21.87 16.73 -14.70
C TRP A 390 -21.17 16.03 -15.88
N VAL A 391 -20.60 16.84 -16.77
CA VAL A 391 -19.69 16.39 -17.82
C VAL A 391 -18.27 16.70 -17.40
N ILE A 392 -17.49 15.66 -17.15
CA ILE A 392 -16.12 15.75 -16.69
C ILE A 392 -15.18 15.68 -17.90
N PRO A 393 -14.35 16.70 -18.15
CA PRO A 393 -13.47 16.73 -19.32
C PRO A 393 -12.50 15.54 -19.38
N LYS A 394 -12.11 15.17 -20.60
CA LYS A 394 -11.05 14.17 -20.84
C LYS A 394 -9.79 14.47 -20.03
N ASN A 395 -9.07 13.44 -19.67
CA ASN A 395 -7.83 13.53 -18.88
C ASN A 395 -7.99 14.22 -17.52
N THR A 396 -9.20 14.39 -17.02
CA THR A 396 -9.41 14.85 -15.64
C THR A 396 -9.23 13.69 -14.68
N PRO A 397 -8.31 13.79 -13.72
CA PRO A 397 -8.22 12.81 -12.64
C PRO A 397 -9.48 12.84 -11.80
N VAL A 398 -10.13 11.68 -11.68
CA VAL A 398 -11.31 11.47 -10.83
C VAL A 398 -11.00 10.35 -9.85
N ALA A 399 -11.22 10.59 -8.57
CA ALA A 399 -11.01 9.61 -7.52
C ALA A 399 -12.29 9.32 -6.74
N MET A 400 -12.37 8.15 -6.15
CA MET A 400 -13.35 7.80 -5.15
C MET A 400 -12.66 7.35 -3.87
N SER A 401 -13.18 7.76 -2.73
CA SER A 401 -12.58 7.44 -1.43
C SER A 401 -12.99 6.03 -0.99
N VAL A 402 -12.01 5.14 -0.87
CA VAL A 402 -12.22 3.81 -0.26
C VAL A 402 -12.64 3.95 1.19
N TYR A 403 -12.08 4.92 1.92
CA TYR A 403 -12.47 5.24 3.28
C TYR A 403 -13.98 5.54 3.38
N ASN A 404 -14.50 6.42 2.54
CA ASN A 404 -15.92 6.78 2.57
C ASN A 404 -16.82 5.56 2.32
N MET A 405 -16.37 4.61 1.49
CA MET A 405 -17.11 3.37 1.24
C MET A 405 -17.04 2.40 2.41
N HIS A 406 -15.84 2.17 2.96
CA HIS A 406 -15.61 1.21 4.04
C HIS A 406 -16.18 1.66 5.39
N TYR A 407 -16.35 2.97 5.59
CA TYR A 407 -16.88 3.54 6.83
C TYR A 407 -18.27 4.15 6.67
N ASP A 408 -19.01 3.79 5.62
CA ASP A 408 -20.40 4.21 5.45
C ASP A 408 -21.30 3.53 6.48
N PRO A 409 -21.89 4.28 7.46
CA PRO A 409 -22.69 3.69 8.52
C PRO A 409 -24.01 3.09 8.02
N SER A 410 -24.46 3.48 6.81
CA SER A 410 -25.68 2.92 6.20
C SER A 410 -25.47 1.49 5.69
N VAL A 411 -24.21 1.06 5.50
CA VAL A 411 -23.82 -0.25 4.98
C VAL A 411 -23.07 -1.06 6.05
N PHE A 412 -22.22 -0.40 6.84
CA PHE A 412 -21.47 -0.99 7.94
C PHE A 412 -21.89 -0.34 9.27
N PRO A 413 -22.93 -0.87 9.95
CA PRO A 413 -23.32 -0.37 11.27
C PRO A 413 -22.11 -0.39 12.22
N ASP A 414 -21.96 0.64 13.05
CA ASP A 414 -20.78 0.84 13.91
C ASP A 414 -19.47 0.73 13.13
N PRO A 415 -19.23 1.59 12.10
CA PRO A 415 -18.21 1.38 11.10
C PRO A 415 -16.78 1.48 11.67
N PHE A 416 -16.60 2.11 12.82
CA PHE A 416 -15.31 2.28 13.52
C PHE A 416 -15.00 1.15 14.51
N THR A 417 -15.95 0.25 14.74
CA THR A 417 -15.76 -0.91 15.62
C THR A 417 -15.27 -2.10 14.80
N TYR A 418 -14.16 -2.73 15.22
CA TYR A 418 -13.69 -3.98 14.63
C TYR A 418 -14.62 -5.12 15.04
N LYS A 419 -15.42 -5.61 14.10
CA LYS A 419 -16.49 -6.58 14.35
C LYS A 419 -16.52 -7.64 13.24
N PRO A 420 -15.74 -8.72 13.37
CA PRO A 420 -15.71 -9.82 12.40
C PRO A 420 -17.08 -10.44 12.15
N GLU A 421 -17.94 -10.47 13.16
CA GLU A 421 -19.27 -11.09 13.10
C GLU A 421 -20.18 -10.50 12.02
N ARG A 422 -19.90 -9.26 11.58
CA ARG A 422 -20.64 -8.65 10.44
C ARG A 422 -20.49 -9.39 9.11
N TRP A 423 -19.47 -10.24 8.99
CA TRP A 423 -19.18 -11.02 7.79
C TRP A 423 -19.70 -12.46 7.87
N LEU A 424 -20.40 -12.81 8.96
CA LEU A 424 -20.92 -14.16 9.21
C LEU A 424 -22.45 -14.19 9.01
N GLY A 425 -22.96 -15.33 8.52
CA GLY A 425 -24.40 -15.53 8.32
C GLY A 425 -24.95 -14.76 7.13
N ASP A 426 -26.18 -14.23 7.29
CA ASP A 426 -26.85 -13.46 6.25
C ASP A 426 -26.38 -12.00 6.28
N ILE A 427 -25.58 -11.62 5.31
CA ILE A 427 -24.96 -10.29 5.22
C ILE A 427 -25.70 -9.40 4.24
N ASP A 428 -25.73 -8.09 4.51
CA ASP A 428 -26.24 -7.11 3.55
C ASP A 428 -25.44 -7.17 2.23
N SER A 429 -26.13 -7.46 1.13
CA SER A 429 -25.51 -7.59 -0.19
C SER A 429 -24.71 -6.35 -0.63
N ARG A 430 -25.06 -5.16 -0.10
CA ARG A 430 -24.33 -3.92 -0.35
C ARG A 430 -22.92 -3.96 0.21
N MET A 431 -22.67 -4.70 1.30
CA MET A 431 -21.33 -4.84 1.89
C MET A 431 -20.32 -5.34 0.86
N ASN A 432 -20.67 -6.33 0.02
CA ASN A 432 -19.80 -6.84 -1.04
C ASN A 432 -19.46 -5.78 -2.12
N ARG A 433 -20.36 -4.83 -2.36
CA ARG A 433 -20.14 -3.73 -3.31
C ARG A 433 -19.23 -2.66 -2.73
N TYR A 434 -19.41 -2.35 -1.46
CA TYR A 434 -18.67 -1.31 -0.74
C TYR A 434 -17.30 -1.80 -0.26
N PHE A 435 -17.10 -3.11 -0.13
CA PHE A 435 -15.84 -3.70 0.26
C PHE A 435 -14.87 -3.77 -0.93
N VAL A 436 -13.98 -2.82 -1.02
CA VAL A 436 -13.05 -2.63 -2.15
C VAL A 436 -11.58 -2.42 -1.71
N PRO A 437 -11.06 -3.23 -0.78
CA PRO A 437 -9.70 -3.03 -0.25
C PRO A 437 -8.62 -3.16 -1.32
N TRP A 438 -8.90 -3.91 -2.38
CA TRP A 438 -8.00 -4.15 -3.50
C TRP A 438 -8.30 -3.28 -4.73
N SER A 439 -9.22 -2.29 -4.61
CA SER A 439 -9.80 -1.56 -5.74
C SER A 439 -10.54 -2.50 -6.71
N LYS A 440 -10.77 -2.06 -7.94
CA LYS A 440 -11.42 -2.85 -9.01
C LYS A 440 -10.85 -2.50 -10.38
N GLY A 441 -11.19 -3.34 -11.37
CA GLY A 441 -10.92 -3.10 -12.77
C GLY A 441 -9.50 -3.45 -13.19
N SER A 442 -9.09 -2.95 -14.36
CA SER A 442 -7.80 -3.26 -14.99
C SER A 442 -6.57 -2.80 -14.19
N ARG A 443 -6.78 -2.02 -13.15
CA ARG A 443 -5.74 -1.44 -12.30
C ARG A 443 -5.97 -1.76 -10.82
N ASP A 444 -6.65 -2.87 -10.53
CA ASP A 444 -6.77 -3.38 -9.18
C ASP A 444 -5.43 -3.92 -8.64
N CYS A 445 -5.38 -4.26 -7.37
CA CYS A 445 -4.16 -4.78 -6.75
C CYS A 445 -3.78 -6.14 -7.36
N PRO A 446 -2.60 -6.27 -7.99
CA PRO A 446 -2.16 -7.56 -8.54
C PRO A 446 -1.78 -8.55 -7.43
N GLY A 447 -1.34 -8.06 -6.25
CA GLY A 447 -0.89 -8.87 -5.11
C GLY A 447 -2.00 -9.37 -4.19
N LYS A 448 -3.27 -9.18 -4.51
CA LYS A 448 -4.39 -9.52 -3.62
C LYS A 448 -4.40 -10.98 -3.14
N ASN A 449 -4.08 -11.93 -4.02
CA ASN A 449 -4.07 -13.35 -3.66
C ASN A 449 -2.87 -13.68 -2.77
N LEU A 450 -1.68 -13.14 -3.08
CA LEU A 450 -0.48 -13.32 -2.25
C LEU A 450 -0.69 -12.74 -0.85
N ALA A 451 -1.10 -11.48 -0.74
CA ALA A 451 -1.36 -10.85 0.54
C ALA A 451 -2.45 -11.57 1.36
N SER A 452 -3.49 -12.11 0.68
CA SER A 452 -4.50 -12.93 1.37
C SER A 452 -3.90 -14.24 1.89
N ALA A 453 -3.11 -14.94 1.08
CA ALA A 453 -2.45 -16.18 1.50
C ALA A 453 -1.50 -15.94 2.69
N GLU A 454 -0.67 -14.90 2.63
CA GLU A 454 0.22 -14.50 3.72
C GLU A 454 -0.55 -14.23 5.01
N MET A 455 -1.64 -13.46 4.94
CA MET A 455 -2.47 -13.14 6.11
C MET A 455 -3.14 -14.39 6.68
N TYR A 456 -3.73 -15.24 5.85
CA TYR A 456 -4.40 -16.46 6.30
C TYR A 456 -3.42 -17.43 6.96
N VAL A 457 -2.29 -17.70 6.33
CA VAL A 457 -1.30 -18.67 6.86
C VAL A 457 -0.68 -18.14 8.15
N VAL A 458 -0.28 -16.88 8.22
CA VAL A 458 0.32 -16.29 9.42
C VAL A 458 -0.67 -16.24 10.58
N LEU A 459 -1.86 -15.68 10.37
CA LEU A 459 -2.84 -15.57 11.46
C LEU A 459 -3.31 -16.96 11.92
N GLY A 460 -3.59 -17.87 10.99
CA GLY A 460 -3.96 -19.24 11.31
C GLY A 460 -2.89 -19.96 12.11
N THR A 461 -1.61 -19.76 11.76
CA THR A 461 -0.48 -20.38 12.48
C THR A 461 -0.24 -19.75 13.84
N LEU A 462 -0.21 -18.44 13.96
CA LEU A 462 0.15 -17.77 15.21
C LEU A 462 -0.97 -17.86 16.27
N PHE A 463 -2.23 -17.86 15.85
CA PHE A 463 -3.39 -17.94 16.75
C PHE A 463 -3.91 -19.36 16.99
N ARG A 464 -3.26 -20.41 16.45
CA ARG A 464 -3.66 -21.80 16.71
C ARG A 464 -3.61 -22.16 18.18
N PRO A 465 -4.36 -23.16 18.66
CA PRO A 465 -4.15 -23.74 19.98
C PRO A 465 -2.68 -24.15 20.18
N GLY A 466 -2.05 -23.70 21.26
CA GLY A 466 -0.61 -23.95 21.53
C GLY A 466 0.37 -23.11 20.70
N GLY A 467 -0.11 -22.16 19.89
CA GLY A 467 0.74 -21.21 19.16
C GLY A 467 1.28 -20.06 20.04
N PRO A 468 2.14 -19.20 19.49
CA PRO A 468 2.76 -18.11 20.25
C PRO A 468 1.76 -17.10 20.84
N PHE A 469 0.58 -17.00 20.28
CA PHE A 469 -0.51 -16.16 20.78
C PHE A 469 -1.62 -16.97 21.47
N SER A 470 -1.39 -18.24 21.81
CA SER A 470 -2.39 -19.05 22.51
C SER A 470 -2.51 -18.75 24.01
N SER A 471 -1.45 -18.24 24.63
CA SER A 471 -1.43 -17.79 26.01
C SER A 471 -1.76 -16.30 26.12
N GLN A 472 -1.96 -15.82 27.34
CA GLN A 472 -2.21 -14.40 27.58
C GLN A 472 -1.00 -13.56 27.14
N VAL A 473 -1.21 -12.69 26.18
CA VAL A 473 -0.22 -11.77 25.62
C VAL A 473 -0.50 -10.36 26.18
N VAL A 474 0.53 -9.67 26.62
CA VAL A 474 0.42 -8.29 27.12
C VAL A 474 0.71 -7.33 25.97
N LEU A 475 -0.24 -6.45 25.70
CA LEU A 475 -0.06 -5.30 24.81
C LEU A 475 0.65 -4.20 25.58
N LYS A 476 1.81 -3.74 25.11
CA LYS A 476 2.61 -2.71 25.77
C LYS A 476 2.72 -1.47 24.91
N ASP A 477 2.45 -0.32 25.53
CA ASP A 477 2.59 1.01 24.91
C ASP A 477 1.81 1.14 23.58
N CYS A 478 0.67 0.43 23.45
CA CYS A 478 -0.20 0.50 22.28
C CYS A 478 -1.67 0.46 22.68
N ASP A 479 -2.47 1.29 21.99
CA ASP A 479 -3.92 1.35 22.12
C ASP A 479 -4.60 1.56 20.75
N GLU A 480 -5.93 1.65 20.72
CA GLU A 480 -6.69 1.85 19.49
C GLU A 480 -6.30 3.13 18.74
N THR A 481 -5.77 4.14 19.43
CA THR A 481 -5.38 5.40 18.80
C THR A 481 -4.11 5.27 17.97
N ASP A 482 -3.26 4.28 18.24
CA ASP A 482 -2.08 3.99 17.44
C ASP A 482 -2.44 3.46 16.06
N PHE A 483 -3.62 2.86 15.93
CA PHE A 483 -4.17 2.30 14.70
C PHE A 483 -5.22 3.22 14.05
N ALA A 484 -5.56 4.36 14.69
CA ALA A 484 -6.44 5.33 14.08
C ALA A 484 -5.82 5.88 12.78
N PHE A 485 -6.64 6.10 11.76
CA PHE A 485 -6.23 6.62 10.45
C PHE A 485 -5.39 7.91 10.51
N VAL A 486 -5.43 8.61 11.63
CA VAL A 486 -4.75 9.89 11.86
C VAL A 486 -3.23 9.76 12.00
N ARG A 487 -2.70 8.57 12.31
CA ARG A 487 -1.26 8.38 12.61
C ARG A 487 -0.60 7.28 11.79
N GLU A 488 -0.62 7.37 10.47
CA GLU A 488 0.09 6.43 9.58
C GLU A 488 1.60 6.30 9.87
N THR A 489 2.18 7.16 10.69
CA THR A 489 3.62 7.23 10.89
C THR A 489 4.14 6.52 12.14
N GLN A 490 3.26 6.04 13.05
CA GLN A 490 3.69 5.53 14.36
C GLN A 490 3.01 4.23 14.81
N TRP A 491 2.90 3.26 13.93
CA TRP A 491 2.45 1.94 14.33
C TRP A 491 3.57 1.21 15.07
N VAL A 492 3.68 1.46 16.36
CA VAL A 492 4.54 0.69 17.27
C VAL A 492 3.65 -0.31 17.98
N PHE A 493 3.66 -1.55 17.52
CA PHE A 493 2.91 -2.63 18.13
C PHE A 493 3.86 -3.57 18.84
N THR A 494 3.91 -3.48 20.16
CA THR A 494 4.79 -4.26 20.99
C THR A 494 3.98 -5.27 21.81
N VAL A 495 4.35 -6.53 21.71
CA VAL A 495 3.72 -7.63 22.44
C VAL A 495 4.74 -8.25 23.37
N GLY A 496 4.34 -8.48 24.61
CA GLY A 496 5.12 -9.22 25.59
C GLY A 496 4.34 -10.42 26.09
N THR A 497 5.06 -11.43 26.53
CA THR A 497 4.47 -12.57 27.23
C THR A 497 4.56 -12.35 28.72
N VAL A 498 3.49 -12.74 29.45
CA VAL A 498 3.52 -12.76 30.91
C VAL A 498 4.56 -13.82 31.34
N PRO A 499 5.44 -13.53 32.34
CA PRO A 499 6.41 -14.49 32.84
C PRO A 499 5.74 -15.74 33.39
#